data_7ab5e8a25bdfd74c2ed3b52f30dcb573
#
_entry.id   7ab5e8a25bdfd74c2ed3b52f30dcb573
#
_cell.length_a   1.000
_cell.length_b   1.000
_cell.length_c   1.000
_cell.angle_alpha   90.00
_cell.angle_beta   90.00
_cell.angle_gamma   90.00
#
_symmetry.space_group_name_H-M   'P 1'
#
loop_
_entity.id
_entity.type
_entity.pdbx_description
1 polymer ?
#
loop_
_entity_poly.entity_id
_entity_poly.type
_entity_poly.pdbx_seq_one_letter_code
_entity_poly.pdbx_strand_id
1 'polypeptide(L)'
;MPTLRQFEAYLTVIDEGSFTRAAQQLGVSQPGLSQQVAALERELGASLFARLPRSVSLTPTGRALLPHARACVDAAARATAAARSVAGTSAGELRIAAIYSVGLGLLPGVLTRWRADHPDVGVRLLEHRTTETLTAAMQAGQADVAIGPTPPGWRGRVRVLGTEELVVLLPPDGPPDVRRGEIALSRLADVAWVQYAPGHELSAELDAVADAAGFRPRVAVRTEQTAVAPQLVAAGIGPALVPAGIVPSSFTGRIARPVPRAERELAATTGSEPDVLTSRFVALLARSAVLMPPHVAERLS
;
A
#
# COMPACT_ATOMS: atom_id res chain seq x y z
N MET A 1 10.71 -31.66 8.88
CA MET A 1 9.89 -30.58 8.39
C MET A 1 10.13 -29.33 9.23
N PRO A 2 10.42 -28.17 8.64
CA PRO A 2 10.74 -26.95 9.40
C PRO A 2 9.63 -26.57 10.38
N THR A 3 10.02 -26.08 11.55
CA THR A 3 9.11 -25.65 12.60
C THR A 3 8.85 -24.15 12.52
N LEU A 4 7.72 -23.67 13.05
CA LEU A 4 7.43 -22.24 13.14
C LEU A 4 8.52 -21.48 13.89
N ARG A 5 9.07 -22.06 14.96
CA ARG A 5 10.14 -21.46 15.74
C ARG A 5 11.43 -21.25 14.94
N GLN A 6 11.73 -22.15 14.01
CA GLN A 6 12.87 -21.98 13.09
C GLN A 6 12.60 -20.86 12.08
N PHE A 7 11.38 -20.75 11.57
CA PHE A 7 11.01 -19.61 10.70
C PHE A 7 11.04 -18.28 11.45
N GLU A 8 10.54 -18.23 12.69
CA GLU A 8 10.64 -17.03 13.55
C GLU A 8 12.10 -16.62 13.76
N ALA A 9 12.96 -17.58 14.10
CA ALA A 9 14.40 -17.34 14.28
C ALA A 9 15.04 -16.76 13.00
N TYR A 10 14.75 -17.35 11.85
CA TYR A 10 15.23 -16.89 10.55
C TYR A 10 14.75 -15.46 10.23
N LEU A 11 13.47 -15.17 10.40
CA LEU A 11 12.86 -13.87 10.14
C LEU A 11 13.41 -12.77 11.06
N THR A 12 13.51 -13.07 12.37
CA THR A 12 14.03 -12.10 13.34
C THR A 12 15.50 -11.74 13.06
N VAL A 13 16.32 -12.70 12.60
CA VAL A 13 17.70 -12.39 12.18
C VAL A 13 17.74 -11.42 11.00
N ILE A 14 16.80 -11.53 10.06
CA ILE A 14 16.69 -10.61 8.91
C ILE A 14 16.25 -9.22 9.36
N ASP A 15 15.19 -9.16 10.15
CA ASP A 15 14.57 -7.90 10.57
C ASP A 15 15.53 -7.09 11.47
N GLU A 16 16.30 -7.77 12.33
CA GLU A 16 17.33 -7.15 13.18
C GLU A 16 18.66 -6.91 12.46
N GLY A 17 18.92 -7.58 11.35
CA GLY A 17 20.22 -7.53 10.67
C GLY A 17 21.40 -8.02 11.54
N SER A 18 21.13 -8.77 12.62
CA SER A 18 22.13 -9.21 13.60
C SER A 18 21.64 -10.42 14.39
N PHE A 19 22.43 -11.49 14.43
CA PHE A 19 22.14 -12.68 15.26
C PHE A 19 22.07 -12.34 16.75
N THR A 20 22.91 -11.42 17.23
CA THR A 20 22.94 -11.03 18.64
C THR A 20 21.68 -10.27 19.03
N ARG A 21 21.27 -9.26 18.23
CA ARG A 21 20.04 -8.52 18.50
C ARG A 21 18.80 -9.40 18.36
N ALA A 22 18.75 -10.24 17.34
CA ALA A 22 17.67 -11.21 17.16
C ALA A 22 17.52 -12.17 18.36
N ALA A 23 18.63 -12.65 18.91
CA ALA A 23 18.62 -13.50 20.10
C ALA A 23 18.07 -12.76 21.32
N GLN A 24 18.47 -11.50 21.52
CA GLN A 24 17.95 -10.65 22.58
C GLN A 24 16.43 -10.42 22.43
N GLN A 25 15.96 -10.12 21.23
CA GLN A 25 14.53 -9.90 20.94
C GLN A 25 13.70 -11.16 21.20
N LEU A 26 14.20 -12.34 20.85
CA LEU A 26 13.52 -13.62 21.09
C LEU A 26 13.70 -14.17 22.51
N GLY A 27 14.48 -13.49 23.37
CA GLY A 27 14.75 -13.94 24.74
C GLY A 27 15.52 -15.27 24.81
N VAL A 28 16.39 -15.53 23.83
CA VAL A 28 17.20 -16.75 23.76
C VAL A 28 18.71 -16.43 23.73
N SER A 29 19.55 -17.42 23.96
CA SER A 29 21.00 -17.24 23.77
C SER A 29 21.35 -17.16 22.26
N GLN A 30 22.35 -16.36 21.90
CA GLN A 30 22.84 -16.30 20.52
C GLN A 30 23.26 -17.66 19.95
N PRO A 31 23.98 -18.55 20.70
CA PRO A 31 24.25 -19.91 20.24
C PRO A 31 22.97 -20.71 19.97
N GLY A 32 21.94 -20.58 20.82
CA GLY A 32 20.65 -21.25 20.64
C GLY A 32 19.90 -20.79 19.39
N LEU A 33 19.90 -19.46 19.10
CA LEU A 33 19.33 -18.90 17.87
C LEU A 33 20.10 -19.43 16.64
N SER A 34 21.44 -19.39 16.68
CA SER A 34 22.27 -19.92 15.58
C SER A 34 22.03 -21.39 15.30
N GLN A 35 21.82 -22.21 16.35
CA GLN A 35 21.47 -23.62 16.20
C GLN A 35 20.10 -23.80 15.52
N GLN A 36 19.09 -22.99 15.84
CA GLN A 36 17.79 -23.06 15.19
C GLN A 36 17.88 -22.74 13.70
N VAL A 37 18.60 -21.66 13.35
CA VAL A 37 18.84 -21.31 11.94
C VAL A 37 19.63 -22.41 11.21
N ALA A 38 20.71 -22.91 11.81
CA ALA A 38 21.49 -24.01 11.24
C ALA A 38 20.68 -25.32 11.08
N ALA A 39 19.73 -25.58 11.98
CA ALA A 39 18.81 -26.70 11.84
C ALA A 39 17.85 -26.50 10.65
N LEU A 40 17.33 -25.29 10.44
CA LEU A 40 16.53 -24.95 9.28
C LEU A 40 17.32 -25.13 7.98
N GLU A 41 18.55 -24.62 7.91
CA GLU A 41 19.44 -24.77 6.75
C GLU A 41 19.73 -26.25 6.43
N ARG A 42 19.97 -27.07 7.44
CA ARG A 42 20.17 -28.53 7.26
C ARG A 42 18.92 -29.22 6.73
N GLU A 43 17.71 -28.85 7.21
CA GLU A 43 16.47 -29.43 6.71
C GLU A 43 16.17 -29.05 5.25
N LEU A 44 16.54 -27.84 4.87
CA LEU A 44 16.36 -27.33 3.51
C LEU A 44 17.49 -27.75 2.56
N GLY A 45 18.58 -28.28 3.09
CA GLY A 45 19.76 -28.67 2.32
C GLY A 45 20.52 -27.49 1.70
N ALA A 46 20.30 -26.27 2.21
CA ALA A 46 20.91 -25.06 1.64
C ALA A 46 21.11 -23.97 2.70
N SER A 47 22.17 -23.18 2.56
CA SER A 47 22.40 -22.02 3.42
C SER A 47 21.44 -20.88 3.07
N LEU A 48 20.88 -20.22 4.09
CA LEU A 48 19.96 -19.09 3.96
C LEU A 48 20.69 -17.75 4.11
N PHE A 49 21.78 -17.73 4.87
CA PHE A 49 22.61 -16.55 5.09
C PHE A 49 23.98 -16.70 4.42
N ALA A 50 24.47 -15.61 3.80
CA ALA A 50 25.82 -15.53 3.29
C ALA A 50 26.81 -15.29 4.46
N ARG A 51 27.95 -15.96 4.45
CA ARG A 51 29.02 -15.79 5.45
C ARG A 51 29.81 -14.51 5.17
N LEU A 52 29.32 -13.39 5.69
CA LEU A 52 30.03 -12.09 5.61
C LEU A 52 30.49 -11.66 7.00
N PRO A 53 31.70 -11.07 7.15
CA PRO A 53 32.32 -10.85 8.48
C PRO A 53 31.58 -9.86 9.40
N ARG A 54 30.67 -9.03 8.93
CA ARG A 54 30.03 -7.96 9.72
C ARG A 54 28.59 -7.62 9.29
N SER A 55 27.96 -8.36 8.40
CA SER A 55 26.60 -8.09 7.97
C SER A 55 25.82 -9.37 7.73
N VAL A 56 24.53 -9.35 8.07
CA VAL A 56 23.58 -10.39 7.70
C VAL A 56 23.13 -10.14 6.26
N SER A 57 23.37 -11.08 5.38
CA SER A 57 22.93 -11.03 3.98
C SER A 57 22.30 -12.36 3.59
N LEU A 58 21.23 -12.30 2.83
CA LEU A 58 20.55 -13.51 2.37
C LEU A 58 21.21 -14.10 1.12
N THR A 59 21.29 -15.42 1.08
CA THR A 59 21.57 -16.17 -0.15
C THR A 59 20.37 -16.09 -1.11
N PRO A 60 20.49 -16.52 -2.37
CA PRO A 60 19.33 -16.67 -3.26
C PRO A 60 18.24 -17.57 -2.65
N THR A 61 18.61 -18.67 -2.01
CA THR A 61 17.68 -19.56 -1.30
C THR A 61 17.00 -18.86 -0.12
N GLY A 62 17.76 -18.06 0.66
CA GLY A 62 17.18 -17.24 1.72
C GLY A 62 16.14 -16.28 1.18
N ARG A 63 16.46 -15.52 0.12
CA ARG A 63 15.50 -14.60 -0.51
C ARG A 63 14.24 -15.31 -1.00
N ALA A 64 14.37 -16.49 -1.59
CA ALA A 64 13.22 -17.28 -2.05
C ALA A 64 12.35 -17.78 -0.88
N LEU A 65 12.97 -18.18 0.25
CA LEU A 65 12.24 -18.65 1.43
C LEU A 65 11.49 -17.52 2.16
N LEU A 66 12.01 -16.30 2.15
CA LEU A 66 11.54 -15.19 2.98
C LEU A 66 10.01 -14.97 2.92
N PRO A 67 9.37 -14.82 1.74
CA PRO A 67 7.93 -14.60 1.68
C PRO A 67 7.13 -15.80 2.25
N HIS A 68 7.60 -17.01 2.04
CA HIS A 68 6.93 -18.23 2.51
C HIS A 68 7.06 -18.41 4.02
N ALA A 69 8.23 -18.14 4.60
CA ALA A 69 8.45 -18.19 6.04
C ALA A 69 7.56 -17.15 6.75
N ARG A 70 7.47 -15.92 6.25
CA ARG A 70 6.55 -14.90 6.79
C ARG A 70 5.10 -15.38 6.73
N ALA A 71 4.65 -15.90 5.58
CA ALA A 71 3.30 -16.42 5.43
C ALA A 71 2.97 -17.54 6.44
N CYS A 72 3.91 -18.45 6.73
CA CYS A 72 3.70 -19.50 7.70
C CYS A 72 3.55 -18.96 9.14
N VAL A 73 4.44 -18.05 9.57
CA VAL A 73 4.38 -17.45 10.90
C VAL A 73 3.09 -16.61 11.06
N ASP A 74 2.75 -15.80 10.05
CA ASP A 74 1.52 -15.01 10.04
C ASP A 74 0.27 -15.91 10.08
N ALA A 75 0.26 -17.05 9.36
CA ALA A 75 -0.85 -17.99 9.38
C ALA A 75 -1.05 -18.63 10.77
N ALA A 76 0.04 -18.98 11.46
CA ALA A 76 -0.03 -19.50 12.82
C ALA A 76 -0.53 -18.46 13.83
N ALA A 77 -0.07 -17.22 13.70
CA ALA A 77 -0.56 -16.09 14.50
C ALA A 77 -2.06 -15.86 14.28
N ARG A 78 -2.55 -15.93 13.01
CA ARG A 78 -3.98 -15.84 12.68
C ARG A 78 -4.79 -16.96 13.33
N ALA A 79 -4.34 -18.19 13.22
CA ALA A 79 -5.03 -19.33 13.82
C ALA A 79 -5.21 -19.14 15.33
N THR A 80 -4.17 -18.67 15.99
CA THR A 80 -4.19 -18.37 17.45
C THR A 80 -5.13 -17.20 17.75
N ALA A 81 -5.10 -16.13 16.97
CA ALA A 81 -5.97 -14.95 17.13
C ALA A 81 -7.44 -15.32 16.90
N ALA A 82 -7.75 -16.10 15.86
CA ALA A 82 -9.11 -16.56 15.57
C ALA A 82 -9.68 -17.40 16.73
N ALA A 83 -8.88 -18.31 17.28
CA ALA A 83 -9.29 -19.11 18.43
C ALA A 83 -9.57 -18.25 19.68
N ARG A 84 -8.73 -17.25 19.95
CA ARG A 84 -8.90 -16.32 21.06
C ARG A 84 -10.10 -15.39 20.88
N SER A 85 -10.38 -14.95 19.67
CA SER A 85 -11.55 -14.12 19.35
C SER A 85 -12.86 -14.87 19.62
N VAL A 86 -12.94 -16.14 19.21
CA VAL A 86 -14.11 -17.01 19.52
C VAL A 86 -14.26 -17.23 21.03
N ALA A 87 -13.15 -17.34 21.75
CA ALA A 87 -13.13 -17.50 23.20
C ALA A 87 -13.43 -16.17 23.98
N GLY A 88 -13.61 -15.03 23.29
CA GLY A 88 -13.85 -13.73 23.91
C GLY A 88 -12.64 -13.15 24.68
N THR A 89 -11.45 -13.69 24.50
CA THR A 89 -10.24 -13.34 25.28
C THR A 89 -9.31 -12.33 24.59
N SER A 90 -9.62 -11.93 23.35
CA SER A 90 -8.84 -10.92 22.61
C SER A 90 -9.70 -10.23 21.55
N ALA A 91 -9.55 -8.93 21.42
CA ALA A 91 -10.26 -8.10 20.45
C ALA A 91 -9.84 -8.33 18.99
N GLY A 92 -8.75 -9.04 18.75
CA GLY A 92 -8.21 -9.29 17.40
C GLY A 92 -7.44 -8.11 16.80
N GLU A 93 -6.83 -8.34 15.65
CA GLU A 93 -6.15 -7.33 14.85
C GLU A 93 -6.68 -7.42 13.40
N LEU A 94 -7.05 -6.29 12.83
CA LEU A 94 -7.41 -6.15 11.43
C LEU A 94 -6.20 -5.65 10.64
N ARG A 95 -5.72 -6.45 9.67
CA ARG A 95 -4.57 -6.10 8.83
C ARG A 95 -5.05 -5.67 7.46
N ILE A 96 -4.78 -4.41 7.15
CA ILE A 96 -5.21 -3.76 5.91
C ILE A 96 -3.97 -3.52 5.06
N ALA A 97 -3.96 -4.00 3.83
CA ALA A 97 -3.03 -3.57 2.81
C ALA A 97 -3.72 -2.55 1.90
N ALA A 98 -3.04 -1.46 1.55
CA ALA A 98 -3.60 -0.44 0.68
C ALA A 98 -2.52 0.19 -0.20
N ILE A 99 -2.89 0.65 -1.39
CA ILE A 99 -2.01 1.55 -2.14
C ILE A 99 -1.90 2.89 -1.43
N TYR A 100 -0.77 3.59 -1.56
CA TYR A 100 -0.48 4.83 -0.84
C TYR A 100 -1.59 5.88 -0.92
N SER A 101 -2.19 6.09 -2.09
CA SER A 101 -3.26 7.09 -2.26
C SER A 101 -4.52 6.74 -1.48
N VAL A 102 -4.84 5.46 -1.35
CA VAL A 102 -5.97 4.97 -0.54
C VAL A 102 -5.68 5.14 0.94
N GLY A 103 -4.46 4.80 1.38
CA GLY A 103 -4.02 5.02 2.77
C GLY A 103 -4.13 6.48 3.19
N LEU A 104 -3.77 7.39 2.28
CA LEU A 104 -3.78 8.83 2.53
C LEU A 104 -5.18 9.45 2.43
N GLY A 105 -5.96 9.11 1.40
CA GLY A 105 -7.21 9.81 1.08
C GLY A 105 -8.47 9.15 1.66
N LEU A 106 -8.60 7.83 1.50
CA LEU A 106 -9.83 7.11 1.81
C LEU A 106 -9.86 6.56 3.24
N LEU A 107 -8.78 5.90 3.66
CA LEU A 107 -8.77 5.16 4.93
C LEU A 107 -8.95 6.00 6.19
N PRO A 108 -8.42 7.22 6.34
CA PRO A 108 -8.57 7.97 7.58
C PRO A 108 -10.03 8.14 8.02
N GLY A 109 -10.93 8.51 7.11
CA GLY A 109 -12.35 8.68 7.42
C GLY A 109 -13.07 7.36 7.76
N VAL A 110 -12.68 6.26 7.10
CA VAL A 110 -13.23 4.92 7.38
C VAL A 110 -12.73 4.40 8.72
N LEU A 111 -11.44 4.56 9.02
CA LEU A 111 -10.83 4.10 10.27
C LEU A 111 -11.33 4.87 11.48
N THR A 112 -11.64 6.15 11.34
CA THR A 112 -12.30 6.92 12.42
C THR A 112 -13.63 6.29 12.82
N ARG A 113 -14.46 5.91 11.85
CA ARG A 113 -15.74 5.23 12.10
C ARG A 113 -15.53 3.82 12.65
N TRP A 114 -14.59 3.08 12.07
CA TRP A 114 -14.26 1.74 12.55
C TRP A 114 -13.85 1.72 14.01
N ARG A 115 -12.97 2.64 14.40
CA ARG A 115 -12.50 2.76 15.80
C ARG A 115 -13.60 3.13 16.79
N ALA A 116 -14.61 3.88 16.37
CA ALA A 116 -15.77 4.21 17.21
C ALA A 116 -16.59 2.96 17.54
N ASP A 117 -16.78 2.07 16.56
CA ASP A 117 -17.58 0.84 16.72
C ASP A 117 -16.77 -0.34 17.30
N HIS A 118 -15.44 -0.32 17.13
CA HIS A 118 -14.52 -1.40 17.50
C HIS A 118 -13.26 -0.84 18.22
N PRO A 119 -13.39 -0.22 19.40
CA PRO A 119 -12.30 0.48 20.09
C PRO A 119 -11.13 -0.46 20.48
N ASP A 120 -11.43 -1.71 20.76
CA ASP A 120 -10.46 -2.70 21.24
C ASP A 120 -9.76 -3.48 20.12
N VAL A 121 -10.21 -3.32 18.86
CA VAL A 121 -9.61 -3.99 17.71
C VAL A 121 -8.35 -3.23 17.25
N GLY A 122 -7.20 -3.89 17.27
CA GLY A 122 -5.98 -3.36 16.67
C GLY A 122 -6.13 -3.23 15.15
N VAL A 123 -5.52 -2.19 14.56
CA VAL A 123 -5.45 -2.04 13.10
C VAL A 123 -4.00 -1.92 12.70
N ARG A 124 -3.57 -2.78 11.76
CA ARG A 124 -2.25 -2.71 11.12
C ARG A 124 -2.44 -2.33 9.66
N LEU A 125 -1.84 -1.22 9.25
CA LEU A 125 -1.85 -0.75 7.87
C LEU A 125 -0.51 -1.07 7.20
N LEU A 126 -0.58 -1.73 6.04
CA LEU A 126 0.55 -1.99 5.16
C LEU A 126 0.34 -1.21 3.86
N GLU A 127 1.24 -0.31 3.56
CA GLU A 127 1.12 0.55 2.39
C GLU A 127 2.01 0.06 1.26
N HIS A 128 1.45 0.07 0.05
CA HIS A 128 2.06 -0.47 -1.16
C HIS A 128 2.10 0.57 -2.27
N ARG A 129 3.16 0.50 -3.09
CA ARG A 129 3.38 1.43 -4.23
C ARG A 129 2.60 1.02 -5.47
N THR A 130 2.28 -0.26 -5.59
CA THR A 130 1.67 -0.86 -6.79
C THR A 130 0.66 -1.93 -6.42
N THR A 131 -0.29 -2.17 -7.30
CA THR A 131 -1.26 -3.28 -7.20
C THR A 131 -0.56 -4.65 -7.16
N GLU A 132 0.61 -4.79 -7.81
CA GLU A 132 1.39 -6.03 -7.78
C GLU A 132 1.91 -6.35 -6.37
N THR A 133 2.55 -5.37 -5.72
CA THR A 133 3.06 -5.56 -4.35
C THR A 133 1.94 -5.73 -3.32
N LEU A 134 0.80 -5.06 -3.54
CA LEU A 134 -0.43 -5.22 -2.77
C LEU A 134 -0.95 -6.67 -2.87
N THR A 135 -1.02 -7.20 -4.09
CA THR A 135 -1.45 -8.57 -4.38
C THR A 135 -0.52 -9.60 -3.75
N ALA A 136 0.80 -9.39 -3.86
CA ALA A 136 1.79 -10.25 -3.24
C ALA A 136 1.64 -10.32 -1.70
N ALA A 137 1.36 -9.19 -1.04
CA ALA A 137 1.11 -9.14 0.40
C ALA A 137 -0.14 -9.96 0.80
N MET A 138 -1.22 -9.88 0.01
CA MET A 138 -2.41 -10.70 0.22
C MET A 138 -2.14 -12.18 0.03
N GLN A 139 -1.45 -12.56 -1.04
CA GLN A 139 -1.09 -13.96 -1.31
C GLN A 139 -0.16 -14.54 -0.24
N ALA A 140 0.72 -13.71 0.30
CA ALA A 140 1.59 -14.07 1.43
C ALA A 140 0.83 -14.09 2.78
N GLY A 141 -0.44 -13.74 2.81
CA GLY A 141 -1.26 -13.69 4.03
C GLY A 141 -0.85 -12.59 5.02
N GLN A 142 -0.18 -11.54 4.55
CA GLN A 142 0.23 -10.41 5.39
C GLN A 142 -0.91 -9.45 5.73
N ALA A 143 -2.00 -9.50 4.96
CA ALA A 143 -3.21 -8.70 5.18
C ALA A 143 -4.48 -9.54 5.06
N ASP A 144 -5.55 -9.08 5.69
CA ASP A 144 -6.87 -9.70 5.67
C ASP A 144 -7.74 -9.08 4.56
N VAL A 145 -7.48 -7.83 4.22
CA VAL A 145 -8.13 -7.08 3.14
C VAL A 145 -7.09 -6.21 2.43
N ALA A 146 -7.16 -6.17 1.10
CA ALA A 146 -6.39 -5.22 0.29
C ALA A 146 -7.34 -4.22 -0.39
N ILE A 147 -6.92 -2.94 -0.47
CA ILE A 147 -7.70 -1.85 -1.02
C ILE A 147 -6.89 -1.12 -2.09
N GLY A 148 -7.36 -1.19 -3.30
CA GLY A 148 -6.71 -0.64 -4.50
C GLY A 148 -7.41 -1.08 -5.77
N PRO A 149 -6.80 -0.93 -6.94
CA PRO A 149 -7.29 -1.51 -8.18
C PRO A 149 -7.41 -3.03 -8.06
N THR A 150 -8.44 -3.60 -8.71
CA THR A 150 -8.65 -5.06 -8.68
C THR A 150 -7.52 -5.78 -9.42
N PRO A 151 -6.77 -6.68 -8.76
CA PRO A 151 -5.72 -7.43 -9.44
C PRO A 151 -6.31 -8.38 -10.49
N PRO A 152 -5.71 -8.49 -11.68
CA PRO A 152 -6.15 -9.44 -12.68
C PRO A 152 -6.13 -10.88 -12.16
N GLY A 153 -7.22 -11.61 -12.38
CA GLY A 153 -7.31 -13.03 -12.01
C GLY A 153 -7.38 -13.30 -10.49
N TRP A 154 -7.74 -12.31 -9.68
CA TRP A 154 -7.93 -12.52 -8.24
C TRP A 154 -8.98 -13.60 -7.97
N ARG A 155 -8.65 -14.61 -7.14
CA ARG A 155 -9.52 -15.76 -6.86
C ARG A 155 -10.32 -15.63 -5.56
N GLY A 156 -10.08 -14.60 -4.76
CA GLY A 156 -10.84 -14.31 -3.55
C GLY A 156 -12.09 -13.48 -3.83
N ARG A 157 -12.66 -12.89 -2.78
CA ARG A 157 -13.81 -11.99 -2.94
C ARG A 157 -13.35 -10.60 -3.35
N VAL A 158 -14.16 -9.95 -4.19
CA VAL A 158 -13.95 -8.57 -4.65
C VAL A 158 -15.21 -7.77 -4.30
N ARG A 159 -15.02 -6.64 -3.65
CA ARG A 159 -16.08 -5.66 -3.40
C ARG A 159 -15.68 -4.34 -4.04
N VAL A 160 -16.28 -4.01 -5.16
CA VAL A 160 -16.08 -2.71 -5.82
C VAL A 160 -16.55 -1.59 -4.89
N LEU A 161 -15.71 -0.56 -4.74
CA LEU A 161 -15.96 0.63 -3.93
C LEU A 161 -16.44 1.79 -4.78
N GLY A 162 -16.07 1.83 -6.05
CA GLY A 162 -16.43 2.83 -7.03
C GLY A 162 -15.26 3.24 -7.92
N THR A 163 -15.47 4.27 -8.71
CA THR A 163 -14.47 4.85 -9.61
C THR A 163 -13.79 6.04 -8.93
N GLU A 164 -12.45 6.00 -8.85
CA GLU A 164 -11.61 7.10 -8.40
C GLU A 164 -11.21 7.97 -9.59
N GLU A 165 -11.56 9.25 -9.55
CA GLU A 165 -11.08 10.21 -10.55
C GLU A 165 -9.66 10.66 -10.21
N LEU A 166 -8.80 10.75 -11.25
CA LEU A 166 -7.54 11.46 -11.16
C LEU A 166 -7.73 12.87 -11.68
N VAL A 167 -7.23 13.84 -10.94
CA VAL A 167 -7.33 15.27 -11.25
C VAL A 167 -5.95 15.86 -11.50
N VAL A 168 -5.90 16.89 -12.33
CA VAL A 168 -4.70 17.70 -12.52
C VAL A 168 -4.69 18.81 -11.49
N LEU A 169 -3.66 18.83 -10.67
CA LEU A 169 -3.34 19.99 -9.84
C LEU A 169 -2.47 20.94 -10.64
N LEU A 170 -2.79 22.22 -10.59
CA LEU A 170 -2.08 23.30 -11.25
C LEU A 170 -1.56 24.31 -10.23
N PRO A 171 -0.35 24.86 -10.43
CA PRO A 171 0.13 25.96 -9.61
C PRO A 171 -0.85 27.13 -9.55
N PRO A 172 -0.82 27.96 -8.48
CA PRO A 172 -1.67 29.14 -8.37
C PRO A 172 -1.56 30.08 -9.60
N ASP A 173 -0.33 30.33 -10.05
CA ASP A 173 -0.01 31.20 -11.18
C ASP A 173 0.19 30.43 -12.50
N GLY A 174 -0.26 29.18 -12.57
CA GLY A 174 -0.09 28.32 -13.74
C GLY A 174 -1.00 28.72 -14.93
N PRO A 175 -0.92 27.98 -16.06
CA PRO A 175 -1.61 28.35 -17.31
C PRO A 175 -3.11 28.57 -17.10
N PRO A 176 -3.70 29.61 -17.71
CA PRO A 176 -5.04 30.14 -17.38
C PRO A 176 -6.22 29.30 -17.89
N ASP A 177 -6.02 28.28 -18.70
CA ASP A 177 -7.05 27.65 -19.51
C ASP A 177 -7.83 26.49 -18.87
N VAL A 178 -8.16 26.59 -17.58
CA VAL A 178 -9.19 25.71 -16.99
C VAL A 178 -10.57 26.24 -17.39
N ARG A 179 -11.31 25.45 -18.15
CA ARG A 179 -12.67 25.79 -18.58
C ARG A 179 -13.65 24.81 -17.95
N ARG A 180 -14.63 25.32 -17.20
CA ARG A 180 -15.66 24.50 -16.54
C ARG A 180 -15.07 23.32 -15.74
N GLY A 181 -14.00 23.57 -14.98
CA GLY A 181 -13.34 22.53 -14.20
C GLY A 181 -12.54 21.50 -15.01
N GLU A 182 -12.30 21.73 -16.31
CA GLU A 182 -11.57 20.80 -17.21
C GLU A 182 -10.35 21.45 -17.85
N ILE A 183 -9.34 20.63 -18.16
CA ILE A 183 -8.15 21.04 -18.90
C ILE A 183 -7.77 19.99 -19.95
N ALA A 184 -7.60 20.43 -21.21
CA ALA A 184 -7.01 19.57 -22.22
C ALA A 184 -5.52 19.35 -21.90
N LEU A 185 -5.12 18.11 -21.70
CA LEU A 185 -3.74 17.77 -21.31
C LEU A 185 -2.71 18.20 -22.35
N SER A 186 -3.07 18.20 -23.61
CA SER A 186 -2.20 18.70 -24.70
C SER A 186 -1.74 20.16 -24.50
N ARG A 187 -2.47 20.96 -23.74
CA ARG A 187 -2.06 22.34 -23.39
C ARG A 187 -0.96 22.41 -22.33
N LEU A 188 -0.68 21.27 -21.70
CA LEU A 188 0.37 21.11 -20.70
C LEU A 188 1.59 20.36 -21.26
N ALA A 189 1.64 20.12 -22.58
CA ALA A 189 2.71 19.37 -23.24
C ALA A 189 4.11 20.00 -23.02
N ASP A 190 4.18 21.34 -23.05
CA ASP A 190 5.42 22.08 -22.92
C ASP A 190 5.77 22.46 -21.47
N VAL A 191 4.86 22.16 -20.53
CA VAL A 191 5.07 22.45 -19.11
C VAL A 191 5.83 21.33 -18.45
N ALA A 192 6.71 21.67 -17.50
CA ALA A 192 7.42 20.65 -16.71
C ALA A 192 6.55 20.18 -15.54
N TRP A 193 6.44 18.87 -15.36
CA TRP A 193 5.53 18.21 -14.44
C TRP A 193 6.21 17.77 -13.15
N VAL A 194 5.46 17.76 -12.06
CA VAL A 194 5.75 16.96 -10.89
C VAL A 194 5.27 15.55 -11.18
N GLN A 195 6.19 14.58 -11.23
CA GLN A 195 5.96 13.18 -11.58
C GLN A 195 6.30 12.28 -10.38
N TYR A 196 5.74 11.10 -10.35
CA TYR A 196 6.15 10.06 -9.41
C TYR A 196 7.38 9.30 -9.91
N ALA A 197 8.10 8.67 -8.98
CA ALA A 197 9.27 7.86 -9.32
C ALA A 197 8.89 6.67 -10.23
N PRO A 198 9.82 6.19 -11.08
CA PRO A 198 9.59 4.99 -11.88
C PRO A 198 9.18 3.79 -11.01
N GLY A 199 8.21 3.03 -11.48
CA GLY A 199 7.64 1.91 -10.71
C GLY A 199 6.60 2.32 -9.67
N HIS A 200 6.23 3.59 -9.57
CA HIS A 200 5.05 4.03 -8.86
C HIS A 200 3.83 3.95 -9.79
N GLU A 201 2.70 3.41 -9.33
CA GLU A 201 1.50 3.22 -10.15
C GLU A 201 1.02 4.54 -10.80
N LEU A 202 0.99 5.63 -10.06
CA LEU A 202 0.59 6.94 -10.58
C LEU A 202 1.56 7.52 -11.63
N SER A 203 2.81 7.03 -11.72
CA SER A 203 3.71 7.40 -12.81
C SER A 203 3.22 6.82 -14.14
N ALA A 204 2.83 5.55 -14.14
CA ALA A 204 2.29 4.89 -15.32
C ALA A 204 0.94 5.50 -15.76
N GLU A 205 0.11 5.90 -14.80
CA GLU A 205 -1.17 6.58 -15.08
C GLU A 205 -0.95 7.92 -15.80
N LEU A 206 -0.02 8.78 -15.33
CA LEU A 206 0.29 10.02 -16.03
C LEU A 206 0.84 9.75 -17.43
N ASP A 207 1.77 8.80 -17.55
CA ASP A 207 2.37 8.48 -18.84
C ASP A 207 1.30 8.00 -19.84
N ALA A 208 0.37 7.14 -19.42
CA ALA A 208 -0.72 6.64 -20.25
C ALA A 208 -1.69 7.74 -20.71
N VAL A 209 -2.07 8.63 -19.80
CA VAL A 209 -3.02 9.74 -20.12
C VAL A 209 -2.33 10.79 -20.99
N ALA A 210 -1.04 11.04 -20.79
CA ALA A 210 -0.26 11.96 -21.63
C ALA A 210 -0.04 11.41 -23.03
N ASP A 211 0.28 10.10 -23.14
CA ASP A 211 0.40 9.43 -24.45
C ASP A 211 -0.95 9.48 -25.21
N ALA A 212 -2.07 9.27 -24.53
CA ALA A 212 -3.41 9.42 -25.13
C ALA A 212 -3.72 10.87 -25.55
N ALA A 213 -3.10 11.86 -24.91
CA ALA A 213 -3.18 13.28 -25.28
C ALA A 213 -2.12 13.70 -26.30
N GLY A 214 -1.27 12.78 -26.77
CA GLY A 214 -0.29 12.98 -27.84
C GLY A 214 1.03 13.63 -27.40
N PHE A 215 1.42 13.55 -26.12
CA PHE A 215 2.69 14.09 -25.66
C PHE A 215 3.36 13.21 -24.58
N ARG A 216 4.63 13.51 -24.30
CA ARG A 216 5.36 12.95 -23.17
C ARG A 216 5.68 14.02 -22.13
N PRO A 217 5.35 13.82 -20.86
CA PRO A 217 5.58 14.81 -19.82
C PRO A 217 7.09 15.13 -19.66
N ARG A 218 7.43 16.41 -19.73
CA ARG A 218 8.73 16.88 -19.26
C ARG A 218 8.70 16.88 -17.73
N VAL A 219 9.71 16.32 -17.09
CA VAL A 219 9.72 16.17 -15.64
C VAL A 219 10.58 17.25 -15.00
N ALA A 220 9.96 18.05 -14.11
CA ALA A 220 10.65 19.01 -13.25
C ALA A 220 11.20 18.34 -12.00
N VAL A 221 10.38 17.54 -11.31
CA VAL A 221 10.73 16.85 -10.06
C VAL A 221 10.07 15.47 -10.07
N ARG A 222 10.78 14.47 -9.56
CA ARG A 222 10.23 13.15 -9.24
C ARG A 222 10.13 12.96 -7.73
N THR A 223 8.99 12.48 -7.25
CA THR A 223 8.77 12.15 -5.85
C THR A 223 8.34 10.68 -5.69
N GLU A 224 8.72 10.07 -4.58
CA GLU A 224 8.24 8.74 -4.21
C GLU A 224 6.99 8.80 -3.33
N GLN A 225 6.74 9.92 -2.67
CA GLN A 225 5.67 10.09 -1.71
C GLN A 225 4.47 10.79 -2.34
N THR A 226 3.33 10.12 -2.32
CA THR A 226 2.08 10.64 -2.89
C THR A 226 1.65 11.97 -2.27
N ALA A 227 1.86 12.15 -0.96
CA ALA A 227 1.50 13.37 -0.22
C ALA A 227 2.32 14.61 -0.61
N VAL A 228 3.49 14.44 -1.22
CA VAL A 228 4.40 15.54 -1.57
C VAL A 228 3.97 16.24 -2.86
N ALA A 229 3.33 15.54 -3.79
CA ALA A 229 2.95 16.10 -5.08
C ALA A 229 2.06 17.36 -4.97
N PRO A 230 0.96 17.40 -4.18
CA PRO A 230 0.18 18.62 -4.00
C PRO A 230 0.98 19.80 -3.45
N GLN A 231 1.95 19.54 -2.58
CA GLN A 231 2.81 20.56 -1.98
C GLN A 231 3.76 21.18 -3.00
N LEU A 232 4.38 20.36 -3.84
CA LEU A 232 5.27 20.83 -4.92
C LEU A 232 4.49 21.66 -5.95
N VAL A 233 3.25 21.25 -6.26
CA VAL A 233 2.36 22.03 -7.14
C VAL A 233 2.03 23.38 -6.51
N ALA A 234 1.64 23.41 -5.24
CA ALA A 234 1.34 24.66 -4.53
C ALA A 234 2.56 25.59 -4.45
N ALA A 235 3.78 25.04 -4.43
CA ALA A 235 5.03 25.80 -4.48
C ALA A 235 5.40 26.27 -5.90
N GLY A 236 4.58 26.03 -6.92
CA GLY A 236 4.82 26.54 -8.28
C GLY A 236 5.74 25.68 -9.15
N ILE A 237 6.14 24.47 -8.71
CA ILE A 237 7.11 23.64 -9.45
C ILE A 237 6.55 23.17 -10.81
N GLY A 238 5.24 22.88 -10.87
CA GLY A 238 4.57 22.44 -12.10
C GLY A 238 3.30 21.65 -11.79
N PRO A 239 2.52 21.25 -12.81
CA PRO A 239 1.31 20.44 -12.62
C PRO A 239 1.65 19.01 -12.14
N ALA A 240 0.66 18.36 -11.51
CA ALA A 240 0.70 16.93 -11.17
C ALA A 240 -0.65 16.27 -11.46
N LEU A 241 -0.64 15.00 -11.86
CA LEU A 241 -1.83 14.15 -11.92
C LEU A 241 -1.91 13.38 -10.59
N VAL A 242 -3.03 13.52 -9.88
CA VAL A 242 -3.21 12.90 -8.57
C VAL A 242 -4.64 12.36 -8.41
N PRO A 243 -4.84 11.31 -7.60
CA PRO A 243 -6.18 10.91 -7.18
C PRO A 243 -6.89 12.05 -6.45
N ALA A 244 -8.16 12.29 -6.75
CA ALA A 244 -8.94 13.35 -6.12
C ALA A 244 -8.94 13.25 -4.58
N GLY A 245 -8.96 12.02 -4.06
CA GLY A 245 -9.00 11.71 -2.63
C GLY A 245 -7.81 12.23 -1.82
N ILE A 246 -6.64 12.45 -2.46
CA ILE A 246 -5.44 12.91 -1.74
C ILE A 246 -5.25 14.42 -1.72
N VAL A 247 -6.10 15.17 -2.42
CA VAL A 247 -5.99 16.64 -2.48
C VAL A 247 -6.37 17.21 -1.13
N PRO A 248 -5.43 17.88 -0.41
CA PRO A 248 -5.77 18.44 0.89
C PRO A 248 -6.72 19.64 0.75
N SER A 249 -7.60 19.84 1.74
CA SER A 249 -8.51 20.99 1.76
C SER A 249 -7.78 22.34 1.79
N SER A 250 -6.54 22.35 2.29
CA SER A 250 -5.65 23.52 2.31
C SER A 250 -4.95 23.79 0.97
N PHE A 251 -5.17 22.99 -0.07
CA PHE A 251 -4.50 23.18 -1.36
C PHE A 251 -4.89 24.50 -2.01
N THR A 252 -3.91 25.36 -2.29
CA THR A 252 -4.11 26.74 -2.79
C THR A 252 -4.06 26.86 -4.31
N GLY A 253 -3.52 25.85 -5.03
CA GLY A 253 -3.49 25.82 -6.49
C GLY A 253 -4.87 25.60 -7.12
N ARG A 254 -4.94 25.40 -8.42
CA ARG A 254 -6.19 25.07 -9.14
C ARG A 254 -6.32 23.58 -9.34
N ILE A 255 -7.57 23.11 -9.44
CA ILE A 255 -7.89 21.70 -9.68
C ILE A 255 -8.68 21.64 -11.00
N ALA A 256 -8.33 20.70 -11.87
CA ALA A 256 -9.07 20.47 -13.11
C ALA A 256 -9.15 18.98 -13.43
N ARG A 257 -10.22 18.56 -14.07
CA ARG A 257 -10.33 17.25 -14.68
C ARG A 257 -9.52 17.20 -15.97
N PRO A 258 -8.68 16.19 -16.16
CA PRO A 258 -7.95 16.03 -17.42
C PRO A 258 -8.89 15.67 -18.57
N VAL A 259 -8.57 16.12 -19.77
CA VAL A 259 -9.18 15.67 -21.01
C VAL A 259 -8.03 15.12 -21.89
N PRO A 260 -8.01 13.81 -22.18
CA PRO A 260 -8.98 12.77 -21.82
C PRO A 260 -9.08 12.51 -20.31
N ARG A 261 -10.22 11.97 -19.85
CA ARG A 261 -10.44 11.62 -18.45
C ARG A 261 -9.44 10.55 -17.97
N ALA A 262 -9.07 10.64 -16.73
CA ALA A 262 -8.23 9.65 -16.04
C ALA A 262 -9.00 9.11 -14.83
N GLU A 263 -9.33 7.83 -14.85
CA GLU A 263 -10.16 7.19 -13.85
C GLU A 263 -9.69 5.76 -13.64
N ARG A 264 -9.87 5.23 -12.42
CA ARG A 264 -9.62 3.81 -12.12
C ARG A 264 -10.64 3.28 -11.13
N GLU A 265 -10.98 2.01 -11.27
CA GLU A 265 -11.85 1.33 -10.32
C GLU A 265 -11.05 0.96 -9.07
N LEU A 266 -11.60 1.27 -7.90
CA LEU A 266 -11.08 0.81 -6.61
C LEU A 266 -11.98 -0.27 -6.03
N ALA A 267 -11.37 -1.29 -5.45
CA ALA A 267 -12.05 -2.39 -4.79
C ALA A 267 -11.35 -2.77 -3.47
N ALA A 268 -12.12 -3.41 -2.61
CA ALA A 268 -11.62 -4.20 -1.50
C ALA A 268 -11.57 -5.67 -1.91
N THR A 269 -10.40 -6.29 -1.82
CA THR A 269 -10.18 -7.70 -2.12
C THR A 269 -9.81 -8.47 -0.86
N THR A 270 -10.37 -9.66 -0.69
CA THR A 270 -10.10 -10.54 0.45
C THR A 270 -9.81 -11.95 -0.02
N GLY A 271 -9.44 -12.86 0.88
CA GLY A 271 -9.46 -14.30 0.60
C GLY A 271 -10.88 -14.79 0.25
N SER A 272 -11.00 -16.06 -0.14
CA SER A 272 -12.29 -16.69 -0.50
C SER A 272 -13.26 -16.74 0.68
N GLU A 273 -12.73 -16.88 1.90
CA GLU A 273 -13.50 -16.98 3.14
C GLU A 273 -12.93 -15.98 4.17
N PRO A 274 -13.29 -14.68 4.04
CA PRO A 274 -12.88 -13.69 5.04
C PRO A 274 -13.59 -13.95 6.37
N ASP A 275 -12.89 -13.72 7.46
CA ASP A 275 -13.48 -13.80 8.80
C ASP A 275 -14.55 -12.73 9.04
N VAL A 276 -15.24 -12.81 10.19
CA VAL A 276 -16.33 -11.91 10.55
C VAL A 276 -15.83 -10.45 10.69
N LEU A 277 -14.64 -10.25 11.25
CA LEU A 277 -14.06 -8.92 11.46
C LEU A 277 -13.74 -8.25 10.12
N THR A 278 -13.05 -8.95 9.24
CA THR A 278 -12.75 -8.53 7.86
C THR A 278 -14.03 -8.23 7.08
N SER A 279 -15.04 -9.10 7.18
CA SER A 279 -16.32 -8.92 6.48
C SER A 279 -17.05 -7.66 6.95
N ARG A 280 -17.06 -7.37 8.26
CA ARG A 280 -17.65 -6.15 8.83
C ARG A 280 -16.91 -4.90 8.36
N PHE A 281 -15.58 -4.94 8.33
CA PHE A 281 -14.77 -3.83 7.84
C PHE A 281 -15.04 -3.55 6.36
N VAL A 282 -15.06 -4.56 5.50
CA VAL A 282 -15.38 -4.41 4.07
C VAL A 282 -16.79 -3.84 3.88
N ALA A 283 -17.76 -4.26 4.69
CA ALA A 283 -19.12 -3.71 4.65
C ALA A 283 -19.16 -2.24 5.08
N LEU A 284 -18.40 -1.84 6.12
CA LEU A 284 -18.27 -0.44 6.52
C LEU A 284 -17.58 0.38 5.44
N LEU A 285 -16.46 -0.10 4.90
CA LEU A 285 -15.70 0.55 3.84
C LEU A 285 -16.61 0.85 2.63
N ALA A 286 -17.37 -0.15 2.15
CA ALA A 286 -18.24 0.02 0.99
C ALA A 286 -19.35 1.06 1.20
N ARG A 287 -19.81 1.27 2.44
CA ARG A 287 -20.82 2.30 2.77
C ARG A 287 -20.23 3.67 3.03
N SER A 288 -18.94 3.74 3.37
CA SER A 288 -18.29 4.95 3.88
C SER A 288 -17.23 5.51 2.95
N ALA A 289 -16.92 4.81 1.84
CA ALA A 289 -15.91 5.25 0.90
C ALA A 289 -16.32 6.58 0.24
N VAL A 290 -15.46 7.58 0.39
CA VAL A 290 -15.59 8.87 -0.29
C VAL A 290 -14.42 9.00 -1.25
N LEU A 291 -14.66 8.72 -2.53
CA LEU A 291 -13.62 8.74 -3.57
C LEU A 291 -13.42 10.14 -4.16
N MET A 292 -14.44 11.00 -4.06
CA MET A 292 -14.37 12.41 -4.44
C MET A 292 -14.69 13.27 -3.21
N PRO A 293 -13.69 13.89 -2.58
CA PRO A 293 -13.93 14.78 -1.44
C PRO A 293 -14.79 15.99 -1.83
N PRO A 294 -15.73 16.44 -0.95
CA PRO A 294 -16.63 17.56 -1.26
C PRO A 294 -15.89 18.82 -1.69
N HIS A 295 -14.80 19.19 -1.01
CA HIS A 295 -14.00 20.39 -1.34
C HIS A 295 -13.30 20.30 -2.70
N VAL A 296 -13.07 19.10 -3.23
CA VAL A 296 -12.55 18.90 -4.61
C VAL A 296 -13.71 19.01 -5.61
N ALA A 297 -14.83 18.35 -5.33
CA ALA A 297 -16.02 18.38 -6.19
C ALA A 297 -16.52 19.82 -6.41
N GLU A 298 -16.59 20.63 -5.34
CA GLU A 298 -16.96 22.06 -5.40
C GLU A 298 -16.02 22.89 -6.30
N ARG A 299 -14.74 22.56 -6.32
CA ARG A 299 -13.73 23.28 -7.13
C ARG A 299 -13.67 22.80 -8.58
N LEU A 300 -14.33 21.69 -8.90
CA LEU A 300 -14.47 21.11 -10.24
C LEU A 300 -15.82 21.46 -10.90
N SER A 301 -16.73 22.11 -10.17
CA SER A 301 -18.03 22.60 -10.66
C SER A 301 -17.86 23.95 -11.34
#